data_1b993c88fb57c0b636f2edf4bb24661b
#
_entry.id   1b993c88fb57c0b636f2edf4bb24661b
#
_cell.length_a   1.000
_cell.length_b   1.000
_cell.length_c   1.000
_cell.angle_alpha   90.00
_cell.angle_beta   90.00
_cell.angle_gamma   90.00
#
_symmetry.space_group_name_H-M   'P 1'
#
loop_
_entity.id
_entity.type
_entity.pdbx_description
1 polymer ?
#
loop_
_entity_poly.entity_id
_entity_poly.type
_entity_poly.pdbx_seq_one_letter_code
_entity_poly.pdbx_strand_id
1 'polypeptide(L)'
;MRLPVLLLAFWSSTVLAEPASEGSEWLLRMASASREVSFVGTFMYQRGDFNETTRIAHRSESGQSIDHLETLSGRQREIVRVGQDVTWYMPESKTVRTERQSYRRFFPDLFGPERARTVSQFYEISRAGTDRVAGYDCVNYVLTPKDNFRYRQSICAETKTWLPLRVATVNERQDRLETFAFSQLQLLPKIDPNDLRVRNPDTSGWTQESAAQAADPAFGNWFFRELPAGFAMVSESQRVMPGRPQPVIHKVLSDGMVWVSVFIEPLSNTPAMGRGLSQQGGANAYSRPIGNHHVTVVGLVPVQTLVLIGGALTQRNAAP
;
A
#
# COMPACT_ATOMS: atom_id res chain seq x y z
N MET A 1 50.38 14.26 -51.91
CA MET A 1 49.04 14.50 -51.41
C MET A 1 48.88 13.69 -50.11
N ARG A 2 49.01 14.33 -48.96
CA ARG A 2 48.89 13.64 -47.60
C ARG A 2 47.54 14.00 -47.04
N LEU A 3 46.64 12.99 -46.82
CA LEU A 3 45.37 13.18 -46.13
C LEU A 3 45.62 13.21 -44.58
N PRO A 4 44.97 14.10 -43.84
CA PRO A 4 45.02 14.08 -42.40
C PRO A 4 43.98 13.06 -41.88
N VAL A 5 44.42 12.20 -40.97
CA VAL A 5 43.56 11.28 -40.18
C VAL A 5 42.95 12.08 -39.03
N LEU A 6 41.61 12.23 -39.04
CA LEU A 6 40.84 12.84 -37.95
C LEU A 6 40.62 11.77 -36.88
N LEU A 7 41.25 11.92 -35.71
CA LEU A 7 40.99 11.12 -34.51
C LEU A 7 39.72 11.68 -33.82
N LEU A 8 38.61 10.96 -33.91
CA LEU A 8 37.40 11.20 -33.11
C LEU A 8 37.59 10.62 -31.70
N ALA A 9 37.78 11.50 -30.73
CA ALA A 9 37.80 11.12 -29.32
C ALA A 9 36.37 10.90 -28.84
N PHE A 10 35.99 9.66 -28.55
CA PHE A 10 34.76 9.31 -27.86
C PHE A 10 34.91 9.65 -26.37
N TRP A 11 34.21 10.69 -25.91
CA TRP A 11 34.02 10.95 -24.49
C TRP A 11 32.95 10.00 -23.97
N SER A 12 33.37 8.95 -23.29
CA SER A 12 32.50 8.10 -22.49
C SER A 12 32.11 8.84 -21.23
N SER A 13 30.88 9.37 -21.18
CA SER A 13 30.32 9.96 -20.00
C SER A 13 30.00 8.80 -19.03
N THR A 14 30.85 8.57 -18.05
CA THR A 14 30.54 7.70 -16.90
C THR A 14 29.47 8.40 -16.07
N VAL A 15 28.24 7.91 -16.15
CA VAL A 15 27.18 8.28 -15.22
C VAL A 15 27.56 7.70 -13.86
N LEU A 16 28.14 8.53 -13.01
CA LEU A 16 28.35 8.21 -11.60
C LEU A 16 26.97 8.15 -10.94
N ALA A 17 26.55 6.96 -10.52
CA ALA A 17 25.37 6.80 -9.68
C ALA A 17 25.60 7.62 -8.40
N GLU A 18 24.72 8.59 -8.14
CA GLU A 18 24.73 9.37 -6.92
C GLU A 18 24.65 8.39 -5.72
N PRO A 19 25.51 8.55 -4.67
CA PRO A 19 25.46 7.67 -3.51
C PRO A 19 24.07 7.75 -2.87
N ALA A 20 23.50 6.60 -2.54
CA ALA A 20 22.22 6.52 -1.85
C ALA A 20 22.29 7.37 -0.59
N SER A 21 21.29 8.24 -0.36
CA SER A 21 21.21 9.01 0.88
C SER A 21 21.08 8.05 2.08
N GLU A 22 21.62 8.41 3.24
CA GLU A 22 21.53 7.62 4.47
C GLU A 22 20.09 7.19 4.78
N GLY A 23 19.11 8.08 4.55
CA GLY A 23 17.69 7.77 4.70
C GLY A 23 17.18 6.68 3.74
N SER A 24 17.68 6.63 2.51
CA SER A 24 17.29 5.55 1.57
C SER A 24 17.88 4.21 2.00
N GLU A 25 19.05 4.19 2.61
CA GLU A 25 19.64 2.97 3.16
C GLU A 25 18.83 2.44 4.34
N TRP A 26 18.37 3.30 5.25
CA TRP A 26 17.51 2.90 6.37
C TRP A 26 16.20 2.27 5.85
N LEU A 27 15.57 2.87 4.84
CA LEU A 27 14.36 2.31 4.23
C LEU A 27 14.63 0.96 3.56
N LEU A 28 15.76 0.80 2.88
CA LEU A 28 16.15 -0.48 2.28
C LEU A 28 16.31 -1.56 3.34
N ARG A 29 16.99 -1.27 4.45
CA ARG A 29 17.16 -2.21 5.57
C ARG A 29 15.81 -2.63 6.17
N MET A 30 14.89 -1.69 6.38
CA MET A 30 13.54 -1.99 6.88
C MET A 30 12.74 -2.86 5.89
N ALA A 31 12.83 -2.56 4.59
CA ALA A 31 12.14 -3.32 3.56
C ALA A 31 12.68 -4.75 3.43
N SER A 32 14.00 -4.94 3.53
CA SER A 32 14.62 -6.26 3.56
C SER A 32 14.22 -7.02 4.82
N ALA A 33 14.31 -6.38 5.99
CA ALA A 33 13.95 -7.00 7.27
C ALA A 33 12.52 -7.52 7.30
N SER A 34 11.58 -6.77 6.76
CA SER A 34 10.16 -7.17 6.70
C SER A 34 9.90 -8.43 5.85
N ARG A 35 10.87 -8.82 5.02
CA ARG A 35 10.77 -10.00 4.14
C ARG A 35 11.65 -11.15 4.58
N GLU A 36 12.76 -10.85 5.25
CA GLU A 36 13.80 -11.83 5.57
C GLU A 36 13.73 -12.32 7.02
N VAL A 37 13.22 -11.50 7.93
CA VAL A 37 13.12 -11.85 9.35
C VAL A 37 11.85 -12.66 9.60
N SER A 38 11.99 -13.91 10.03
CA SER A 38 10.84 -14.73 10.41
C SER A 38 10.37 -14.40 11.82
N PHE A 39 9.05 -14.32 11.99
CA PHE A 39 8.45 -13.95 13.29
C PHE A 39 7.01 -14.45 13.43
N VAL A 40 6.56 -14.53 14.68
CA VAL A 40 5.13 -14.62 15.05
C VAL A 40 4.81 -13.44 15.95
N GLY A 41 3.70 -12.78 15.71
CA GLY A 41 3.30 -11.63 16.51
C GLY A 41 1.80 -11.34 16.46
N THR A 42 1.41 -10.40 17.29
CA THR A 42 0.08 -9.80 17.27
C THR A 42 0.27 -8.30 17.17
N PHE A 43 -0.38 -7.66 16.22
CA PHE A 43 -0.36 -6.22 16.08
C PHE A 43 -1.76 -5.63 16.16
N MET A 44 -1.83 -4.38 16.57
CA MET A 44 -3.03 -3.58 16.57
C MET A 44 -2.98 -2.58 15.42
N TYR A 45 -4.06 -2.50 14.68
CA TYR A 45 -4.35 -1.43 13.74
C TYR A 45 -5.36 -0.48 14.36
N GLN A 46 -5.07 0.81 14.36
CA GLN A 46 -5.96 1.87 14.85
C GLN A 46 -6.08 2.99 13.82
N ARG A 47 -7.31 3.42 13.56
CA ARG A 47 -7.63 4.58 12.71
C ARG A 47 -8.91 5.26 13.19
N GLY A 48 -8.79 6.45 13.77
CA GLY A 48 -9.90 7.09 14.47
C GLY A 48 -10.42 6.19 15.60
N ASP A 49 -11.73 5.94 15.64
CA ASP A 49 -12.37 5.05 16.61
C ASP A 49 -12.29 3.56 16.22
N PHE A 50 -11.84 3.27 15.00
CA PHE A 50 -11.69 1.88 14.53
C PHE A 50 -10.38 1.30 15.05
N ASN A 51 -10.49 0.10 15.66
CA ASN A 51 -9.33 -0.71 16.02
C ASN A 51 -9.55 -2.18 15.65
N GLU A 52 -8.46 -2.83 15.26
CA GLU A 52 -8.45 -4.23 14.89
C GLU A 52 -7.16 -4.88 15.39
N THR A 53 -7.30 -6.05 15.98
CA THR A 53 -6.16 -6.87 16.42
C THR A 53 -5.98 -8.03 15.46
N THR A 54 -4.76 -8.20 14.96
CA THR A 54 -4.42 -9.25 13.99
C THR A 54 -3.20 -10.03 14.49
N ARG A 55 -3.31 -11.35 14.51
CA ARG A 55 -2.17 -12.25 14.65
C ARG A 55 -1.52 -12.42 13.28
N ILE A 56 -0.19 -12.46 13.26
CA ILE A 56 0.59 -12.71 12.04
C ILE A 56 1.69 -13.71 12.32
N ALA A 57 1.83 -14.69 11.43
CA ALA A 57 3.01 -15.53 11.32
C ALA A 57 3.66 -15.27 9.95
N HIS A 58 4.93 -14.92 9.96
CA HIS A 58 5.74 -14.66 8.77
C HIS A 58 6.93 -15.60 8.73
N ARG A 59 7.06 -16.36 7.65
CA ARG A 59 8.23 -17.19 7.38
C ARG A 59 8.91 -16.74 6.09
N SER A 60 10.20 -16.51 6.19
CA SER A 60 11.08 -16.33 5.04
C SER A 60 12.00 -17.52 4.92
N GLU A 61 11.98 -18.20 3.79
CA GLU A 61 12.83 -19.34 3.52
C GLU A 61 13.18 -19.42 2.02
N SER A 62 14.47 -19.53 1.71
CA SER A 62 14.96 -19.67 0.32
C SER A 62 14.43 -18.61 -0.65
N GLY A 63 14.28 -17.36 -0.20
CA GLY A 63 13.79 -16.25 -1.02
C GLY A 63 12.27 -16.22 -1.24
N GLN A 64 11.53 -17.15 -0.65
CA GLN A 64 10.07 -17.14 -0.62
C GLN A 64 9.56 -16.71 0.75
N SER A 65 8.51 -15.90 0.78
CA SER A 65 7.82 -15.54 2.00
C SER A 65 6.41 -16.10 2.02
N ILE A 66 6.02 -16.58 3.21
CA ILE A 66 4.65 -17.01 3.50
C ILE A 66 4.19 -16.22 4.71
N ASP A 67 3.03 -15.60 4.60
CA ASP A 67 2.34 -14.95 5.71
C ASP A 67 1.00 -15.61 5.94
N HIS A 68 0.66 -15.78 7.21
CA HIS A 68 -0.69 -16.09 7.67
C HIS A 68 -1.12 -15.00 8.64
N LEU A 69 -2.20 -14.29 8.31
CA LEU A 69 -2.81 -13.28 9.15
C LEU A 69 -4.19 -13.77 9.61
N GLU A 70 -4.49 -13.61 10.88
CA GLU A 70 -5.77 -13.95 11.48
C GLU A 70 -6.31 -12.74 12.24
N THR A 71 -7.49 -12.25 11.88
CA THR A 71 -8.16 -11.18 12.62
C THR A 71 -8.73 -11.73 13.92
N LEU A 72 -8.28 -11.18 15.06
CA LEU A 72 -8.67 -11.59 16.41
C LEU A 72 -9.83 -10.76 16.96
N SER A 73 -10.12 -9.60 16.39
CA SER A 73 -11.24 -8.72 16.80
C SER A 73 -11.99 -8.20 15.57
N GLY A 74 -13.30 -8.03 15.70
CA GLY A 74 -14.17 -7.63 14.59
C GLY A 74 -14.59 -8.81 13.71
N ARG A 75 -14.74 -8.57 12.39
CA ARG A 75 -15.13 -9.63 11.44
C ARG A 75 -14.03 -10.66 11.28
N GLN A 76 -14.37 -11.91 11.49
CA GLN A 76 -13.42 -13.00 11.33
C GLN A 76 -12.95 -13.12 9.88
N ARG A 77 -11.65 -13.07 9.70
CA ARG A 77 -11.01 -13.33 8.41
C ARG A 77 -9.61 -13.86 8.61
N GLU A 78 -9.19 -14.70 7.68
CA GLU A 78 -7.82 -15.14 7.58
C GLU A 78 -7.27 -14.79 6.20
N ILE A 79 -5.99 -14.49 6.13
CA ILE A 79 -5.30 -14.14 4.89
C ILE A 79 -4.04 -14.99 4.84
N VAL A 80 -3.88 -15.71 3.74
CA VAL A 80 -2.62 -16.40 3.44
C VAL A 80 -2.00 -15.74 2.23
N ARG A 81 -0.74 -15.30 2.36
CA ARG A 81 0.05 -14.77 1.27
C ARG A 81 1.22 -15.71 0.99
N VAL A 82 1.39 -16.08 -0.26
CA VAL A 82 2.55 -16.82 -0.74
C VAL A 82 3.15 -16.04 -1.91
N GLY A 83 4.24 -15.36 -1.66
CA GLY A 83 4.81 -14.44 -2.63
C GLY A 83 3.86 -13.28 -2.99
N GLN A 84 3.33 -13.29 -4.23
CA GLN A 84 2.37 -12.29 -4.71
C GLN A 84 0.91 -12.78 -4.65
N ASP A 85 0.69 -14.05 -4.41
CA ASP A 85 -0.66 -14.62 -4.36
C ASP A 85 -1.23 -14.47 -2.95
N VAL A 86 -2.40 -13.86 -2.84
CA VAL A 86 -3.10 -13.57 -1.59
C VAL A 86 -4.46 -14.24 -1.62
N THR A 87 -4.72 -15.09 -0.66
CA THR A 87 -6.01 -15.75 -0.47
C THR A 87 -6.66 -15.27 0.82
N TRP A 88 -7.87 -14.76 0.67
CA TRP A 88 -8.72 -14.28 1.76
C TRP A 88 -9.76 -15.33 2.09
N TYR A 89 -9.85 -15.71 3.34
CA TYR A 89 -10.89 -16.59 3.88
C TYR A 89 -11.83 -15.75 4.73
N MET A 90 -13.10 -15.71 4.37
CA MET A 90 -14.15 -14.93 5.04
C MET A 90 -15.24 -15.88 5.54
N PRO A 91 -15.13 -16.46 6.74
CA PRO A 91 -16.05 -17.49 7.24
C PRO A 91 -17.48 -17.01 7.36
N GLU A 92 -17.72 -15.78 7.81
CA GLU A 92 -19.08 -15.23 7.97
C GLU A 92 -19.88 -15.19 6.66
N SER A 93 -19.22 -14.87 5.56
CA SER A 93 -19.85 -14.86 4.23
C SER A 93 -19.64 -16.15 3.45
N LYS A 94 -18.95 -17.14 4.03
CA LYS A 94 -18.52 -18.38 3.36
C LYS A 94 -17.90 -18.11 2.00
N THR A 95 -16.90 -17.21 1.97
CA THR A 95 -16.26 -16.77 0.72
C THR A 95 -14.78 -16.97 0.81
N VAL A 96 -14.19 -17.52 -0.26
CA VAL A 96 -12.73 -17.51 -0.50
C VAL A 96 -12.48 -16.63 -1.70
N ARG A 97 -11.55 -15.69 -1.54
CA ARG A 97 -11.09 -14.84 -2.63
C ARG A 97 -9.60 -15.00 -2.82
N THR A 98 -9.19 -15.35 -4.02
CA THR A 98 -7.76 -15.39 -4.39
C THR A 98 -7.49 -14.31 -5.42
N GLU A 99 -6.46 -13.49 -5.15
CA GLU A 99 -6.03 -12.45 -6.06
C GLU A 99 -4.50 -12.32 -6.06
N ARG A 100 -3.95 -11.93 -7.20
CA ARG A 100 -2.54 -11.59 -7.30
C ARG A 100 -2.37 -10.12 -6.98
N GLN A 101 -1.71 -9.83 -5.87
CA GLN A 101 -1.50 -8.46 -5.39
C GLN A 101 -0.02 -8.11 -5.42
N SER A 102 0.40 -7.42 -6.46
CA SER A 102 1.77 -6.91 -6.55
C SER A 102 1.98 -5.58 -5.82
N TYR A 103 0.91 -4.86 -5.49
CA TYR A 103 0.96 -3.49 -4.98
C TYR A 103 0.57 -3.35 -3.50
N ARG A 104 -0.26 -4.26 -2.97
CA ARG A 104 -0.69 -4.20 -1.57
C ARG A 104 0.31 -4.89 -0.66
N ARG A 105 0.67 -4.19 0.39
CA ARG A 105 1.55 -4.71 1.42
C ARG A 105 0.80 -4.75 2.75
N PHE A 106 1.20 -5.68 3.60
CA PHE A 106 0.64 -5.84 4.93
C PHE A 106 1.71 -5.50 5.95
N PHE A 107 1.32 -4.80 7.04
CA PHE A 107 2.25 -4.57 8.14
C PHE A 107 2.89 -5.89 8.59
N PRO A 108 4.21 -5.93 8.81
CA PRO A 108 5.18 -4.84 8.78
C PRO A 108 5.85 -4.59 7.42
N ASP A 109 5.50 -5.32 6.34
CA ASP A 109 6.01 -5.10 4.98
C ASP A 109 5.32 -3.86 4.36
N LEU A 110 5.88 -2.67 4.61
CA LEU A 110 5.29 -1.39 4.22
C LEU A 110 5.51 -1.04 2.76
N PHE A 111 6.72 -1.30 2.29
CA PHE A 111 7.16 -0.97 0.92
C PHE A 111 8.25 -1.95 0.49
N GLY A 112 8.33 -2.23 -0.82
CA GLY A 112 9.39 -3.07 -1.34
C GLY A 112 10.73 -2.35 -1.42
N PRO A 113 11.85 -3.09 -1.42
CA PRO A 113 13.18 -2.52 -1.58
C PRO A 113 13.30 -1.64 -2.84
N GLU A 114 12.58 -2.00 -3.89
CA GLU A 114 12.51 -1.25 -5.16
C GLU A 114 11.95 0.16 -5.00
N ARG A 115 11.12 0.38 -3.96
CA ARG A 115 10.49 1.68 -3.70
C ARG A 115 11.22 2.55 -2.69
N ALA A 116 12.16 2.00 -1.92
CA ALA A 116 12.88 2.73 -0.89
C ALA A 116 13.57 3.99 -1.45
N ARG A 117 14.19 3.89 -2.63
CA ARG A 117 14.82 5.03 -3.30
C ARG A 117 13.81 6.06 -3.78
N THR A 118 12.67 5.62 -4.31
CA THR A 118 11.60 6.52 -4.76
C THR A 118 11.01 7.28 -3.57
N VAL A 119 10.74 6.60 -2.45
CA VAL A 119 10.24 7.22 -1.23
C VAL A 119 11.20 8.30 -0.74
N SER A 120 12.50 8.05 -0.71
CA SER A 120 13.51 9.03 -0.25
C SER A 120 13.60 10.29 -1.13
N GLN A 121 13.10 10.27 -2.36
CA GLN A 121 13.02 11.47 -3.21
C GLN A 121 11.95 12.45 -2.71
N PHE A 122 10.86 11.94 -2.14
CA PHE A 122 9.69 12.73 -1.75
C PHE A 122 9.57 12.94 -0.24
N TYR A 123 10.40 12.28 0.54
CA TYR A 123 10.47 12.46 1.99
C TYR A 123 11.90 12.78 2.44
N GLU A 124 12.02 13.68 3.38
CA GLU A 124 13.20 13.82 4.21
C GLU A 124 13.12 12.83 5.36
N ILE A 125 14.17 12.03 5.57
CA ILE A 125 14.18 10.97 6.56
C ILE A 125 15.16 11.32 7.65
N SER A 126 14.67 11.40 8.88
CA SER A 126 15.48 11.76 10.05
C SER A 126 15.28 10.74 11.17
N ARG A 127 16.30 10.60 12.00
CA ARG A 127 16.26 9.81 13.22
C ARG A 127 15.71 10.64 14.36
N ALA A 128 14.72 10.13 15.10
CA ALA A 128 13.97 10.87 16.13
C ALA A 128 13.97 10.15 17.50
N GLY A 129 15.12 9.62 17.91
CA GLY A 129 15.27 8.97 19.20
C GLY A 129 14.92 7.49 19.23
N THR A 130 14.82 6.93 20.41
CA THR A 130 14.58 5.52 20.68
C THR A 130 13.27 5.31 21.42
N ASP A 131 12.70 4.11 21.30
CA ASP A 131 11.47 3.71 22.00
C ASP A 131 11.50 2.20 22.23
N ARG A 132 10.45 1.66 22.84
CA ARG A 132 10.27 0.23 23.06
C ARG A 132 8.89 -0.22 22.62
N VAL A 133 8.81 -1.26 21.79
CA VAL A 133 7.57 -1.81 21.24
C VAL A 133 7.59 -3.33 21.38
N ALA A 134 6.53 -3.91 21.91
CA ALA A 134 6.39 -5.37 22.11
C ALA A 134 7.60 -6.02 22.81
N GLY A 135 8.27 -5.29 23.71
CA GLY A 135 9.45 -5.78 24.43
C GLY A 135 10.78 -5.58 23.72
N TYR A 136 10.82 -5.05 22.51
CA TYR A 136 12.03 -4.79 21.73
C TYR A 136 12.36 -3.31 21.68
N ASP A 137 13.65 -2.97 21.79
CA ASP A 137 14.13 -1.61 21.60
C ASP A 137 14.11 -1.26 20.12
N CYS A 138 13.65 -0.06 19.78
CA CYS A 138 13.58 0.41 18.41
C CYS A 138 14.04 1.87 18.26
N VAL A 139 14.47 2.24 17.07
CA VAL A 139 14.79 3.60 16.69
C VAL A 139 13.64 4.18 15.89
N ASN A 140 13.17 5.37 16.28
CA ASN A 140 12.15 6.10 15.53
C ASN A 140 12.79 6.81 14.34
N TYR A 141 12.25 6.57 13.16
CA TYR A 141 12.55 7.29 11.92
C TYR A 141 11.32 8.07 11.50
N VAL A 142 11.51 9.35 11.22
CA VAL A 142 10.46 10.26 10.77
C VAL A 142 10.68 10.57 9.30
N LEU A 143 9.67 10.30 8.49
CA LEU A 143 9.62 10.63 7.08
C LEU A 143 8.77 11.89 6.93
N THR A 144 9.42 13.03 6.79
CA THR A 144 8.75 14.33 6.59
C THR A 144 8.58 14.57 5.10
N PRO A 145 7.35 14.77 4.60
CA PRO A 145 7.12 15.08 3.19
C PRO A 145 7.86 16.36 2.77
N LYS A 146 8.42 16.34 1.56
CA LYS A 146 9.03 17.53 0.93
C LYS A 146 8.00 18.42 0.23
N ASP A 147 6.75 17.99 0.20
CA ASP A 147 5.62 18.67 -0.40
C ASP A 147 4.37 18.58 0.49
N ASN A 148 3.23 19.11 0.01
CA ASN A 148 1.97 19.15 0.76
C ASN A 148 0.98 18.05 0.31
N PHE A 149 1.43 17.03 -0.45
CA PHE A 149 0.54 16.01 -1.02
C PHE A 149 0.44 14.75 -0.18
N ARG A 150 1.17 14.65 0.93
CA ARG A 150 1.23 13.47 1.79
C ARG A 150 1.42 13.85 3.24
N TYR A 151 1.04 12.94 4.14
CA TYR A 151 1.26 13.12 5.57
C TYR A 151 2.62 12.57 6.00
N ARG A 152 3.10 13.08 7.15
CA ARG A 152 4.29 12.58 7.81
C ARG A 152 4.08 11.12 8.23
N GLN A 153 5.13 10.31 8.10
CA GLN A 153 5.17 8.93 8.60
C GLN A 153 6.19 8.83 9.73
N SER A 154 5.90 7.98 10.72
CA SER A 154 6.85 7.63 11.77
C SER A 154 6.96 6.11 11.82
N ILE A 155 8.18 5.59 11.76
CA ILE A 155 8.47 4.16 11.79
C ILE A 155 9.42 3.89 12.94
N CYS A 156 9.03 3.02 13.90
CA CYS A 156 9.96 2.50 14.90
C CYS A 156 10.49 1.16 14.43
N ALA A 157 11.76 1.10 14.05
CA ALA A 157 12.42 -0.11 13.55
C ALA A 157 13.30 -0.73 14.66
N GLU A 158 13.21 -2.06 14.81
CA GLU A 158 13.99 -2.82 15.79
C GLU A 158 15.50 -2.62 15.57
N THR A 159 16.26 -2.46 16.64
CA THR A 159 17.65 -1.99 16.60
C THR A 159 18.63 -2.94 15.93
N LYS A 160 18.38 -4.25 15.94
CA LYS A 160 19.26 -5.29 15.40
C LYS A 160 18.81 -5.77 14.02
N THR A 161 17.52 -6.05 13.88
CA THR A 161 16.94 -6.65 12.66
C THR A 161 16.41 -5.62 11.69
N TRP A 162 16.13 -4.39 12.10
CA TRP A 162 15.48 -3.33 11.32
C TRP A 162 13.99 -3.60 11.02
N LEU A 163 13.40 -4.62 11.64
CA LEU A 163 11.98 -4.91 11.46
C LEU A 163 11.12 -3.74 11.95
N PRO A 164 10.19 -3.19 11.14
CA PRO A 164 9.26 -2.17 11.59
C PRO A 164 8.32 -2.72 12.69
N LEU A 165 8.41 -2.16 13.88
CA LEU A 165 7.60 -2.58 15.03
C LEU A 165 6.36 -1.71 15.21
N ARG A 166 6.43 -0.46 14.79
CA ARG A 166 5.32 0.49 14.80
C ARG A 166 5.44 1.43 13.62
N VAL A 167 4.30 1.72 13.00
CA VAL A 167 4.17 2.70 11.93
C VAL A 167 2.98 3.59 12.23
N ALA A 168 3.15 4.90 12.11
CA ALA A 168 2.08 5.87 12.32
C ALA A 168 2.08 6.94 11.23
N THR A 169 0.88 7.26 10.75
CA THR A 169 0.61 8.41 9.88
C THR A 169 0.15 9.59 10.73
N VAL A 170 0.78 10.75 10.55
CA VAL A 170 0.57 11.94 11.38
C VAL A 170 0.26 13.14 10.47
N ASN A 171 -0.84 13.86 10.76
CA ASN A 171 -1.21 15.07 10.01
C ASN A 171 -0.38 16.30 10.45
N GLU A 172 -0.67 17.46 9.84
CA GLU A 172 0.02 18.71 10.15
C GLU A 172 -0.23 19.22 11.59
N ARG A 173 -1.34 18.80 12.21
CA ARG A 173 -1.70 19.13 13.61
C ARG A 173 -1.06 18.20 14.63
N GLN A 174 -0.21 17.24 14.19
CA GLN A 174 0.38 16.20 14.99
C GLN A 174 -0.62 15.14 15.49
N ASP A 175 -1.84 15.07 14.93
CA ASP A 175 -2.78 14.00 15.24
C ASP A 175 -2.36 12.72 14.54
N ARG A 176 -2.40 11.61 15.26
CA ARG A 176 -2.20 10.29 14.69
C ARG A 176 -3.46 9.85 13.97
N LEU A 177 -3.40 9.80 12.64
CA LEU A 177 -4.51 9.39 11.80
C LEU A 177 -4.65 7.88 11.73
N GLU A 178 -3.50 7.18 11.75
CA GLU A 178 -3.41 5.73 11.62
C GLU A 178 -2.19 5.22 12.37
N THR A 179 -2.31 4.07 12.99
CA THR A 179 -1.18 3.38 13.64
C THR A 179 -1.30 1.88 13.46
N PHE A 180 -0.19 1.25 13.11
CA PHE A 180 0.07 -0.17 13.25
C PHE A 180 1.16 -0.35 14.29
N ALA A 181 0.96 -1.23 15.26
CA ALA A 181 1.97 -1.50 16.28
C ALA A 181 1.86 -2.94 16.78
N PHE A 182 3.00 -3.63 16.88
CA PHE A 182 3.04 -4.91 17.56
C PHE A 182 2.72 -4.72 19.05
N SER A 183 1.80 -5.53 19.57
CA SER A 183 1.54 -5.71 21.00
C SER A 183 2.31 -6.91 21.57
N GLN A 184 2.53 -7.92 20.72
CA GLN A 184 3.35 -9.11 21.03
C GLN A 184 4.17 -9.46 19.80
N LEU A 185 5.42 -9.89 20.01
CA LEU A 185 6.32 -10.28 18.93
C LEU A 185 7.32 -11.32 19.44
N GLN A 186 7.59 -12.32 18.63
CA GLN A 186 8.65 -13.28 18.79
C GLN A 186 9.42 -13.40 17.49
N LEU A 187 10.69 -12.99 17.50
CA LEU A 187 11.61 -13.18 16.38
C LEU A 187 12.14 -14.62 16.46
N LEU A 188 11.87 -15.41 15.44
CA LEU A 188 12.11 -16.85 15.46
C LEU A 188 12.92 -17.26 14.23
N PRO A 189 13.99 -18.06 14.40
CA PRO A 189 14.74 -18.57 13.26
C PRO A 189 13.94 -19.62 12.45
N LYS A 190 12.92 -20.22 13.06
CA LYS A 190 12.04 -21.21 12.44
C LYS A 190 10.61 -21.04 12.95
N ILE A 191 9.66 -21.02 12.02
CA ILE A 191 8.22 -20.93 12.30
C ILE A 191 7.60 -22.32 12.27
N ASP A 192 6.72 -22.60 13.25
CA ASP A 192 5.92 -23.82 13.22
C ASP A 192 5.02 -23.81 11.97
N PRO A 193 5.04 -24.85 11.13
CA PRO A 193 4.17 -24.93 9.96
C PRO A 193 2.68 -24.78 10.28
N ASN A 194 2.24 -25.12 11.50
CA ASN A 194 0.85 -24.95 11.94
C ASN A 194 0.47 -23.47 12.10
N ASP A 195 1.42 -22.59 12.42
CA ASP A 195 1.16 -21.15 12.50
C ASP A 195 0.89 -20.51 11.12
N LEU A 196 1.29 -21.20 10.04
CA LEU A 196 1.12 -20.75 8.66
C LEU A 196 -0.12 -21.33 7.96
N ARG A 197 -0.89 -22.18 8.66
CA ARG A 197 -2.07 -22.84 8.10
C ARG A 197 -3.34 -22.08 8.51
N VAL A 198 -4.29 -22.06 7.57
CA VAL A 198 -5.66 -21.59 7.86
C VAL A 198 -6.27 -22.49 8.93
N ARG A 199 -6.94 -21.91 9.92
CA ARG A 199 -7.54 -22.65 11.04
C ARG A 199 -8.70 -23.54 10.60
N ASN A 200 -9.45 -23.09 9.60
CA ASN A 200 -10.62 -23.82 9.10
C ASN A 200 -10.45 -24.10 7.60
N PRO A 201 -9.69 -25.15 7.24
CA PRO A 201 -9.32 -25.44 5.85
C PRO A 201 -10.48 -26.00 5.02
N ASP A 202 -11.58 -26.46 5.65
CA ASP A 202 -12.76 -26.95 4.92
C ASP A 202 -13.56 -25.77 4.39
N THR A 203 -13.34 -25.48 3.12
CA THR A 203 -14.07 -24.48 2.35
C THR A 203 -15.06 -25.10 1.36
N SER A 204 -15.44 -26.38 1.58
CA SER A 204 -16.45 -27.04 0.77
C SER A 204 -17.80 -26.28 0.85
N GLY A 205 -18.37 -25.96 -0.29
CA GLY A 205 -19.61 -25.16 -0.37
C GLY A 205 -19.42 -23.65 -0.14
N TRP A 206 -18.18 -23.14 -0.05
CA TRP A 206 -17.94 -21.70 -0.02
C TRP A 206 -17.91 -21.13 -1.44
N THR A 207 -18.34 -19.87 -1.57
CA THR A 207 -18.22 -19.13 -2.82
C THR A 207 -16.75 -18.84 -3.11
N GLN A 208 -16.31 -19.26 -4.30
CA GLN A 208 -14.96 -18.96 -4.80
C GLN A 208 -15.04 -17.67 -5.63
N GLU A 209 -14.47 -16.58 -5.11
CA GLU A 209 -14.34 -15.34 -5.85
C GLU A 209 -12.96 -15.31 -6.52
N SER A 210 -12.96 -15.26 -7.84
CA SER A 210 -11.72 -15.01 -8.58
C SER A 210 -11.30 -13.54 -8.45
N ALA A 211 -10.01 -13.27 -8.67
CA ALA A 211 -9.44 -11.94 -8.69
C ALA A 211 -10.30 -10.95 -9.49
N ALA A 212 -10.28 -9.68 -9.08
CA ALA A 212 -10.80 -8.60 -9.90
C ALA A 212 -10.25 -8.75 -11.32
N GLN A 213 -11.14 -8.85 -12.30
CA GLN A 213 -10.72 -8.93 -13.70
C GLN A 213 -9.93 -7.67 -14.06
N ALA A 214 -8.91 -7.82 -14.89
CA ALA A 214 -8.29 -6.66 -15.52
C ALA A 214 -9.42 -5.81 -16.14
N ALA A 215 -9.32 -4.48 -16.00
CA ALA A 215 -10.38 -3.62 -16.53
C ALA A 215 -10.52 -3.88 -18.03
N ASP A 216 -11.76 -4.17 -18.46
CA ASP A 216 -12.07 -4.30 -19.86
C ASP A 216 -11.69 -3.01 -20.60
N PRO A 217 -10.90 -3.06 -21.67
CA PRO A 217 -10.55 -1.88 -22.47
C PRO A 217 -11.78 -1.06 -22.90
N ALA A 218 -12.96 -1.69 -23.08
CA ALA A 218 -14.20 -0.99 -23.39
C ALA A 218 -14.69 -0.04 -22.28
N PHE A 219 -14.31 -0.30 -21.01
CA PHE A 219 -14.60 0.58 -19.87
C PHE A 219 -13.45 1.56 -19.58
N GLY A 220 -12.31 1.45 -20.25
CA GLY A 220 -11.02 1.90 -19.81
C GLY A 220 -10.39 3.13 -20.48
N ASN A 221 -11.17 4.03 -21.08
CA ASN A 221 -10.61 5.28 -21.62
C ASN A 221 -10.32 6.34 -20.53
N TRP A 222 -10.06 5.89 -19.28
CA TRP A 222 -9.79 6.79 -18.16
C TRP A 222 -8.29 6.91 -17.92
N PHE A 223 -7.77 8.14 -17.94
CA PHE A 223 -6.37 8.44 -17.66
C PHE A 223 -6.25 9.69 -16.80
N PHE A 224 -5.12 9.84 -16.15
CA PHE A 224 -4.77 11.06 -15.40
C PHE A 224 -3.89 11.93 -16.31
N ARG A 225 -4.25 13.22 -16.47
CA ARG A 225 -3.44 14.19 -17.20
C ARG A 225 -2.12 14.46 -16.50
N GLU A 226 -2.20 14.64 -15.19
CA GLU A 226 -1.07 14.91 -14.32
C GLU A 226 -1.35 14.34 -12.93
N LEU A 227 -0.34 13.79 -12.29
CA LEU A 227 -0.43 13.29 -10.93
C LEU A 227 0.51 14.09 -10.03
N PRO A 228 0.22 14.23 -8.73
CA PRO A 228 1.19 14.78 -7.80
C PRO A 228 2.51 14.01 -7.88
N ALA A 229 3.62 14.74 -7.78
CA ALA A 229 4.95 14.15 -7.94
C ALA A 229 5.13 12.91 -7.06
N GLY A 230 5.66 11.83 -7.64
CA GLY A 230 5.86 10.54 -6.97
C GLY A 230 4.67 9.59 -6.96
N PHE A 231 3.45 10.07 -7.23
CA PHE A 231 2.32 9.17 -7.39
C PHE A 231 2.29 8.54 -8.77
N ALA A 232 2.11 7.24 -8.80
CA ALA A 232 1.94 6.46 -10.03
C ALA A 232 0.77 5.49 -9.89
N MET A 233 0.16 5.12 -11.01
CA MET A 233 -0.85 4.06 -11.04
C MET A 233 -0.17 2.70 -10.81
N VAL A 234 -0.62 1.99 -9.79
CA VAL A 234 -0.07 0.69 -9.40
C VAL A 234 -1.03 -0.47 -9.66
N SER A 235 -2.32 -0.18 -9.82
CA SER A 235 -3.32 -1.18 -10.17
C SER A 235 -4.52 -0.54 -10.83
N GLU A 236 -5.11 -1.28 -11.77
CA GLU A 236 -6.41 -1.01 -12.35
C GLU A 236 -7.20 -2.31 -12.43
N SER A 237 -8.43 -2.28 -11.99
CA SER A 237 -9.30 -3.46 -11.98
C SER A 237 -10.76 -3.06 -12.10
N GLN A 238 -11.58 -3.98 -12.58
CA GLN A 238 -13.01 -3.86 -12.59
C GLN A 238 -13.60 -4.78 -11.53
N ARG A 239 -14.54 -4.26 -10.75
CA ARG A 239 -15.13 -4.99 -9.62
C ARG A 239 -16.64 -4.86 -9.63
N VAL A 240 -17.33 -5.98 -9.42
CA VAL A 240 -18.73 -5.97 -9.03
C VAL A 240 -18.78 -5.68 -7.53
N MET A 241 -19.50 -4.64 -7.14
CA MET A 241 -19.65 -4.26 -5.74
C MET A 241 -21.07 -4.58 -5.25
N PRO A 242 -21.24 -5.05 -4.00
CA PRO A 242 -22.57 -5.31 -3.43
C PRO A 242 -23.48 -4.08 -3.55
N GLY A 243 -24.70 -4.28 -4.04
CA GLY A 243 -25.68 -3.19 -4.23
C GLY A 243 -25.41 -2.28 -5.43
N ARG A 244 -24.45 -2.63 -6.30
CA ARG A 244 -24.17 -1.91 -7.54
C ARG A 244 -24.58 -2.77 -8.75
N PRO A 245 -25.54 -2.34 -9.60
CA PRO A 245 -25.99 -3.12 -10.76
C PRO A 245 -24.95 -3.23 -11.87
N GLN A 246 -24.00 -2.27 -11.93
CA GLN A 246 -22.93 -2.25 -12.92
C GLN A 246 -21.56 -2.31 -12.26
N PRO A 247 -20.55 -2.88 -12.93
CA PRO A 247 -19.20 -2.92 -12.40
C PRO A 247 -18.62 -1.53 -12.18
N VAL A 248 -17.72 -1.44 -11.20
CA VAL A 248 -16.99 -0.23 -10.81
C VAL A 248 -15.53 -0.37 -11.23
N ILE A 249 -14.98 0.62 -11.92
CA ILE A 249 -13.55 0.68 -12.20
C ILE A 249 -12.86 1.17 -10.93
N HIS A 250 -11.86 0.43 -10.49
CA HIS A 250 -11.04 0.77 -9.35
C HIS A 250 -9.59 0.94 -9.81
N LYS A 251 -9.09 2.18 -9.73
CA LYS A 251 -7.69 2.51 -9.95
C LYS A 251 -7.03 2.78 -8.60
N VAL A 252 -5.81 2.30 -8.44
CA VAL A 252 -5.00 2.54 -7.23
C VAL A 252 -3.75 3.29 -7.61
N LEU A 253 -3.53 4.41 -6.95
CA LEU A 253 -2.32 5.23 -7.05
C LEU A 253 -1.49 5.08 -5.78
N SER A 254 -0.18 5.15 -5.90
CA SER A 254 0.73 5.12 -4.74
C SER A 254 2.02 5.88 -5.03
N ASP A 255 2.58 6.50 -4.01
CA ASP A 255 3.94 7.05 -4.02
C ASP A 255 4.99 6.09 -3.42
N GLY A 256 4.54 4.88 -3.03
CA GLY A 256 5.35 3.87 -2.38
C GLY A 256 5.07 3.72 -0.88
N MET A 257 4.55 4.77 -0.22
CA MET A 257 4.19 4.74 1.21
C MET A 257 2.68 4.78 1.43
N VAL A 258 1.98 5.62 0.68
CA VAL A 258 0.53 5.81 0.81
C VAL A 258 -0.21 5.36 -0.45
N TRP A 259 -1.49 5.03 -0.29
CA TRP A 259 -2.36 4.61 -1.38
C TRP A 259 -3.57 5.53 -1.49
N VAL A 260 -3.94 5.81 -2.73
CA VAL A 260 -5.17 6.53 -3.08
C VAL A 260 -5.99 5.66 -4.02
N SER A 261 -7.21 5.35 -3.61
CA SER A 261 -8.18 4.61 -4.42
C SER A 261 -9.05 5.57 -5.21
N VAL A 262 -9.24 5.31 -6.49
CA VAL A 262 -10.13 6.05 -7.37
C VAL A 262 -11.18 5.08 -7.90
N PHE A 263 -12.43 5.32 -7.53
CA PHE A 263 -13.59 4.55 -7.98
C PHE A 263 -14.33 5.35 -9.05
N ILE A 264 -14.63 4.72 -10.17
CA ILE A 264 -15.36 5.29 -11.28
C ILE A 264 -16.56 4.40 -11.53
N GLU A 265 -17.75 4.92 -11.32
CA GLU A 265 -18.99 4.17 -11.44
C GLU A 265 -20.03 4.92 -12.28
N PRO A 266 -20.87 4.22 -13.09
CA PRO A 266 -21.95 4.87 -13.81
C PRO A 266 -22.90 5.57 -12.85
N LEU A 267 -23.45 6.74 -13.24
CA LEU A 267 -24.39 7.50 -12.41
C LEU A 267 -25.64 6.70 -12.07
N SER A 268 -26.03 5.74 -12.92
CA SER A 268 -27.15 4.82 -12.65
C SER A 268 -26.93 3.91 -11.44
N ASN A 269 -25.68 3.70 -11.01
CA ASN A 269 -25.36 2.93 -9.82
C ASN A 269 -25.57 3.72 -8.52
N THR A 270 -25.76 5.04 -8.61
CA THR A 270 -25.56 5.92 -7.47
C THR A 270 -26.89 6.56 -7.10
N PRO A 271 -27.51 6.20 -5.97
CA PRO A 271 -28.46 7.11 -5.33
C PRO A 271 -27.68 8.39 -5.00
N ALA A 272 -28.31 9.57 -5.16
CA ALA A 272 -27.69 10.90 -5.07
C ALA A 272 -26.52 10.97 -4.06
N MET A 273 -25.33 10.56 -4.49
CA MET A 273 -24.14 10.62 -3.64
C MET A 273 -23.66 12.06 -3.55
N GLY A 274 -23.24 12.44 -2.35
CA GLY A 274 -22.72 13.77 -2.08
C GLY A 274 -21.59 14.14 -3.04
N ARG A 275 -21.57 15.40 -3.47
CA ARG A 275 -20.47 15.99 -4.22
C ARG A 275 -19.55 16.71 -3.25
N GLY A 276 -18.26 16.74 -3.54
CA GLY A 276 -17.29 17.48 -2.75
C GLY A 276 -16.51 16.62 -1.78
N LEU A 277 -16.15 17.21 -0.69
CA LEU A 277 -15.28 16.62 0.32
C LEU A 277 -16.10 15.93 1.41
N SER A 278 -15.62 14.79 1.85
CA SER A 278 -16.12 14.06 3.01
C SER A 278 -14.96 13.35 3.73
N GLN A 279 -15.23 12.91 4.96
CA GLN A 279 -14.28 12.15 5.74
C GLN A 279 -14.99 10.91 6.28
N GLN A 280 -14.35 9.76 6.15
CA GLN A 280 -14.90 8.50 6.64
C GLN A 280 -13.80 7.70 7.34
N GLY A 281 -13.99 7.46 8.65
CA GLY A 281 -13.06 6.67 9.45
C GLY A 281 -11.60 7.17 9.36
N GLY A 282 -11.37 8.49 9.38
CA GLY A 282 -10.04 9.11 9.29
C GLY A 282 -9.47 9.26 7.88
N ALA A 283 -10.03 8.59 6.87
CA ALA A 283 -9.65 8.80 5.47
C ALA A 283 -10.45 9.98 4.89
N ASN A 284 -9.78 10.80 4.08
CA ASN A 284 -10.41 11.84 3.29
C ASN A 284 -10.98 11.23 2.01
N ALA A 285 -12.11 11.77 1.54
CA ALA A 285 -12.72 11.41 0.27
C ALA A 285 -13.13 12.68 -0.49
N TYR A 286 -12.98 12.61 -1.80
CA TYR A 286 -13.42 13.65 -2.74
C TYR A 286 -14.25 13.01 -3.84
N SER A 287 -15.45 13.55 -4.08
CA SER A 287 -16.38 13.01 -5.07
C SER A 287 -16.83 14.06 -6.06
N ARG A 288 -16.89 13.71 -7.34
CA ARG A 288 -17.38 14.55 -8.43
C ARG A 288 -17.97 13.75 -9.58
N PRO A 289 -18.91 14.30 -10.36
CA PRO A 289 -19.33 13.71 -11.62
C PRO A 289 -18.32 14.04 -12.74
N ILE A 290 -18.14 13.10 -13.68
CA ILE A 290 -17.47 13.28 -14.96
C ILE A 290 -18.32 12.62 -16.03
N GLY A 291 -18.98 13.42 -16.90
CA GLY A 291 -19.96 12.87 -17.86
C GLY A 291 -21.05 12.09 -17.14
N ASN A 292 -21.29 10.86 -17.59
CA ASN A 292 -22.28 9.94 -17.00
C ASN A 292 -21.72 9.05 -15.88
N HIS A 293 -20.60 9.45 -15.28
CA HIS A 293 -19.95 8.69 -14.21
C HIS A 293 -19.83 9.52 -12.95
N HIS A 294 -19.88 8.83 -11.81
CA HIS A 294 -19.51 9.35 -10.50
C HIS A 294 -18.11 8.87 -10.17
N VAL A 295 -17.23 9.82 -9.80
CA VAL A 295 -15.86 9.53 -9.43
C VAL A 295 -15.69 9.81 -7.95
N THR A 296 -15.14 8.83 -7.21
CA THR A 296 -14.77 8.97 -5.80
C THR A 296 -13.31 8.66 -5.62
N VAL A 297 -12.57 9.61 -5.04
CA VAL A 297 -11.14 9.50 -4.72
C VAL A 297 -11.01 9.42 -3.21
N VAL A 298 -10.39 8.36 -2.69
CA VAL A 298 -10.29 8.10 -1.24
C VAL A 298 -8.85 7.78 -0.86
N GLY A 299 -8.36 8.36 0.21
CA GLY A 299 -7.03 8.05 0.72
C GLY A 299 -6.70 8.72 2.04
N LEU A 300 -5.67 8.21 2.71
CA LEU A 300 -5.10 8.82 3.91
C LEU A 300 -4.00 9.82 3.50
N VAL A 301 -4.43 10.85 2.79
CA VAL A 301 -3.60 11.94 2.25
C VAL A 301 -4.32 13.27 2.48
N PRO A 302 -3.61 14.42 2.41
CA PRO A 302 -4.24 15.73 2.46
C PRO A 302 -5.36 15.89 1.43
N VAL A 303 -6.39 16.62 1.78
CA VAL A 303 -7.58 16.87 0.94
C VAL A 303 -7.20 17.38 -0.45
N GLN A 304 -6.25 18.29 -0.52
CA GLN A 304 -5.78 18.87 -1.79
C GLN A 304 -5.25 17.82 -2.76
N THR A 305 -4.62 16.74 -2.26
CA THR A 305 -4.14 15.62 -3.07
C THR A 305 -5.29 14.89 -3.76
N LEU A 306 -6.38 14.64 -3.03
CA LEU A 306 -7.58 14.01 -3.60
C LEU A 306 -8.24 14.88 -4.65
N VAL A 307 -8.32 16.19 -4.39
CA VAL A 307 -8.88 17.18 -5.34
C VAL A 307 -8.05 17.23 -6.63
N LEU A 308 -6.70 17.25 -6.51
CA LEU A 308 -5.81 17.24 -7.67
C LEU A 308 -5.97 15.95 -8.47
N ILE A 309 -5.92 14.78 -7.81
CA ILE A 309 -6.08 13.49 -8.46
C ILE A 309 -7.44 13.39 -9.15
N GLY A 310 -8.52 13.73 -8.43
CA GLY A 310 -9.86 13.74 -9.01
C GLY A 310 -10.04 14.74 -10.15
N GLY A 311 -9.38 15.91 -10.07
CA GLY A 311 -9.36 16.92 -11.12
C GLY A 311 -8.57 16.51 -12.37
N ALA A 312 -7.51 15.75 -12.16
CA ALA A 312 -6.64 15.26 -13.24
C ALA A 312 -7.28 14.10 -14.02
N LEU A 313 -8.22 13.36 -13.42
CA LEU A 313 -8.88 12.24 -14.07
C LEU A 313 -9.75 12.73 -15.23
N THR A 314 -9.57 12.11 -16.38
CA THR A 314 -10.28 12.43 -17.61
C THR A 314 -10.64 11.16 -18.36
N GLN A 315 -11.75 11.20 -19.10
CA GLN A 315 -12.14 10.15 -20.01
C GLN A 315 -11.69 10.53 -21.43
N ARG A 316 -10.98 9.64 -22.13
CA ARG A 316 -10.72 9.82 -23.55
C ARG A 316 -12.04 9.58 -24.27
N ASN A 317 -12.59 10.59 -24.93
CA ASN A 317 -13.75 10.39 -25.79
C ASN A 317 -13.40 9.32 -26.81
N ALA A 318 -14.27 8.33 -26.97
CA ALA A 318 -14.20 7.47 -28.13
C ALA A 318 -14.25 8.42 -29.36
N ALA A 319 -13.28 8.29 -30.25
CA ALA A 319 -13.39 8.98 -31.54
C ALA A 319 -14.70 8.60 -32.18
N PRO A 320 -15.42 9.55 -32.78
CA PRO A 320 -16.70 9.30 -33.44
C PRO A 320 -16.57 8.26 -34.52
#